data_c1e2db97f144e2a27937d07b1f46df7b
#
_entry.id   c1e2db97f144e2a27937d07b1f46df7b
#
_cell.length_a   1.000
_cell.length_b   1.000
_cell.length_c   1.000
_cell.angle_alpha   90.00
_cell.angle_beta   90.00
_cell.angle_gamma   90.00
#
_symmetry.space_group_name_H-M   'P 1'
#
loop_
_entity.id
_entity.type
_entity.pdbx_description
1 polymer ?
#
loop_
_entity_poly.entity_id
_entity_poly.type
_entity_poly.pdbx_seq_one_letter_code
_entity_poly.pdbx_strand_id
1 'polypeptide(L)'
;MNVQLLAHTPAPEQLVAASAKLCYSAASIADLAAIEADKAAEFIDKLPEAHQSPFEHVSFTFGIEGVSRAMLAQITRHRIASFSVQSQRYVEMDGFG
;
A
#
# COMPACT_ATOMS: atom_id res chain seq x y z
N MET A 1 7.28 19.26 5.94
CA MET A 1 7.08 17.98 5.27
C MET A 1 5.71 17.94 4.62
N ASN A 2 5.65 17.48 3.41
CA ASN A 2 4.39 17.29 2.69
C ASN A 2 4.30 15.84 2.22
N VAL A 3 3.16 15.20 2.49
CA VAL A 3 2.88 13.81 2.09
C VAL A 3 1.60 13.80 1.29
N GLN A 4 1.64 13.18 0.13
CA GLN A 4 0.49 13.14 -0.77
C GLN A 4 0.34 11.75 -1.38
N LEU A 5 -0.87 11.21 -1.36
CA LEU A 5 -1.17 9.94 -2.02
C LEU A 5 -1.25 10.16 -3.52
N LEU A 6 -0.36 9.52 -4.28
CA LEU A 6 -0.31 9.66 -5.73
C LEU A 6 -1.15 8.60 -6.45
N ALA A 7 -1.16 7.39 -5.94
CA ALA A 7 -1.89 6.28 -6.54
C ALA A 7 -2.12 5.19 -5.52
N HIS A 8 -3.14 4.38 -5.75
CA HIS A 8 -3.37 3.20 -4.92
C HIS A 8 -4.12 2.15 -5.74
N THR A 9 -4.10 0.91 -5.25
CA THR A 9 -4.90 -0.17 -5.82
C THR A 9 -6.37 0.19 -5.72
N PRO A 10 -7.17 0.07 -6.80
CA PRO A 10 -8.60 0.32 -6.75
C PRO A 10 -9.31 -0.61 -5.78
N ALA A 11 -10.32 -0.10 -5.07
CA ALA A 11 -11.13 -0.88 -4.14
C ALA A 11 -10.29 -1.78 -3.22
N PRO A 12 -9.37 -1.21 -2.44
CA PRO A 12 -8.37 -2.01 -1.70
C PRO A 12 -9.00 -2.95 -0.67
N GLU A 13 -10.05 -2.52 0.03
CA GLU A 13 -10.70 -3.36 1.03
C GLU A 13 -11.38 -4.57 0.41
N GLN A 14 -12.05 -4.39 -0.72
CA GLN A 14 -12.69 -5.48 -1.44
C GLN A 14 -11.65 -6.48 -1.96
N LEU A 15 -10.52 -5.99 -2.43
CA LEU A 15 -9.44 -6.87 -2.90
C LEU A 15 -8.85 -7.71 -1.77
N VAL A 16 -8.58 -7.10 -0.62
CA VAL A 16 -8.07 -7.83 0.54
C VAL A 16 -9.08 -8.87 1.01
N ALA A 17 -10.35 -8.48 1.14
CA ALA A 17 -11.41 -9.40 1.57
C ALA A 17 -11.58 -10.56 0.60
N ALA A 18 -11.57 -10.30 -0.70
CA ALA A 18 -11.67 -11.34 -1.72
C ALA A 18 -10.50 -12.31 -1.65
N SER A 19 -9.29 -11.79 -1.52
CA SER A 19 -8.08 -12.61 -1.43
C SER A 19 -8.09 -13.50 -0.20
N ALA A 20 -8.50 -12.96 0.95
CA ALA A 20 -8.59 -13.72 2.19
C ALA A 20 -9.67 -14.79 2.11
N LYS A 21 -10.84 -14.47 1.58
CA LYS A 21 -11.93 -15.46 1.42
C LYS A 21 -11.57 -16.57 0.46
N LEU A 22 -10.84 -16.27 -0.59
CA LEU A 22 -10.37 -17.28 -1.53
C LEU A 22 -9.48 -18.31 -0.83
N CYS A 23 -8.63 -17.86 0.09
CA CYS A 23 -7.73 -18.75 0.83
C CYS A 23 -8.42 -19.55 1.92
N TYR A 24 -9.43 -18.98 2.58
CA TYR A 24 -9.99 -19.52 3.82
C TYR A 24 -11.46 -19.92 3.75
N SER A 25 -12.04 -19.93 2.55
CA SER A 25 -13.43 -20.34 2.38
C SER A 25 -13.64 -21.07 1.05
N ALA A 26 -14.82 -21.66 0.86
CA ALA A 26 -15.18 -22.36 -0.36
C ALA A 26 -15.89 -21.44 -1.37
N ALA A 27 -15.81 -20.12 -1.20
CA ALA A 27 -16.46 -19.18 -2.09
C ALA A 27 -15.87 -19.24 -3.51
N SER A 28 -16.70 -19.02 -4.53
CA SER A 28 -16.25 -18.97 -5.91
C SER A 28 -15.67 -17.61 -6.26
N ILE A 29 -14.89 -17.55 -7.33
CA ILE A 29 -14.35 -16.27 -7.83
C ILE A 29 -15.46 -15.28 -8.14
N ALA A 30 -16.56 -15.76 -8.71
CA ALA A 30 -17.72 -14.90 -9.04
C ALA A 30 -18.33 -14.26 -7.77
N ASP A 31 -18.45 -15.04 -6.70
CA ASP A 31 -18.96 -14.53 -5.42
C ASP A 31 -18.03 -13.48 -4.82
N LEU A 32 -16.72 -13.70 -4.93
CA LEU A 32 -15.72 -12.81 -4.36
C LEU A 32 -15.63 -11.48 -5.11
N ALA A 33 -15.86 -11.49 -6.42
CA ALA A 33 -15.83 -10.29 -7.24
C ALA A 33 -16.96 -9.30 -6.92
N ALA A 34 -18.02 -9.76 -6.24
CA ALA A 34 -19.22 -8.98 -5.95
C ALA A 34 -19.27 -8.47 -4.49
N ILE A 35 -18.17 -8.53 -3.74
CA ILE A 35 -18.16 -8.10 -2.34
C ILE A 35 -18.39 -6.59 -2.23
N GLU A 36 -19.36 -6.20 -1.40
CA GLU A 36 -19.63 -4.80 -1.10
C GLU A 36 -18.61 -4.22 -0.12
N ALA A 37 -18.36 -2.91 -0.22
CA ALA A 37 -17.31 -2.24 0.55
C ALA A 37 -17.50 -2.36 2.07
N ASP A 38 -18.71 -2.18 2.57
CA ASP A 38 -19.00 -2.26 4.01
C ASP A 38 -18.82 -3.67 4.54
N LYS A 39 -19.20 -4.69 3.77
CA LYS A 39 -19.00 -6.09 4.16
C LYS A 39 -17.52 -6.48 4.10
N ALA A 40 -16.78 -5.92 3.14
CA ALA A 40 -15.34 -6.13 3.05
C ALA A 40 -14.64 -5.57 4.29
N ALA A 41 -14.98 -4.36 4.72
CA ALA A 41 -14.43 -3.75 5.91
C ALA A 41 -14.70 -4.56 7.17
N GLU A 42 -15.94 -5.03 7.35
CA GLU A 42 -16.29 -5.90 8.47
C GLU A 42 -15.47 -7.19 8.49
N PHE A 43 -15.29 -7.78 7.33
CA PHE A 43 -14.51 -9.03 7.21
C PHE A 43 -13.05 -8.80 7.57
N ILE A 44 -12.46 -7.71 7.09
CA ILE A 44 -11.06 -7.36 7.37
C ILE A 44 -10.85 -7.15 8.87
N ASP A 45 -11.77 -6.47 9.55
CA ASP A 45 -11.67 -6.22 10.98
C ASP A 45 -11.66 -7.51 11.80
N LYS A 46 -12.23 -8.58 11.27
CA LYS A 46 -12.28 -9.89 11.93
C LYS A 46 -11.12 -10.81 11.57
N LEU A 47 -10.25 -10.42 10.66
CA LEU A 47 -9.10 -11.26 10.26
C LEU A 47 -8.12 -11.39 11.40
N PRO A 48 -7.71 -12.64 11.76
CA PRO A 48 -6.65 -12.85 12.73
C PRO A 48 -5.32 -12.27 12.26
N GLU A 49 -4.49 -11.86 13.18
CA GLU A 49 -3.15 -11.33 12.84
C GLU A 49 -2.31 -12.32 12.04
N ALA A 50 -2.50 -13.63 12.25
CA ALA A 50 -1.80 -14.66 11.50
C ALA A 50 -2.21 -14.71 10.01
N HIS A 51 -3.30 -14.05 9.62
CA HIS A 51 -3.85 -14.07 8.26
C HIS A 51 -3.73 -12.71 7.58
N GLN A 52 -2.54 -12.11 7.63
CA GLN A 52 -2.28 -10.78 7.07
C GLN A 52 -1.72 -10.77 5.66
N SER A 53 -1.35 -11.93 5.11
CA SER A 53 -0.77 -12.01 3.77
C SER A 53 -1.66 -11.42 2.65
N PRO A 54 -3.00 -11.47 2.73
CA PRO A 54 -3.84 -10.85 1.70
C PRO A 54 -3.64 -9.34 1.52
N PHE A 55 -3.15 -8.65 2.56
CA PHE A 55 -2.85 -7.23 2.46
C PHE A 55 -1.72 -6.91 1.48
N GLU A 56 -0.89 -7.89 1.15
CA GLU A 56 0.19 -7.70 0.19
C GLU A 56 -0.30 -7.46 -1.25
N HIS A 57 -1.55 -7.75 -1.54
CA HIS A 57 -2.13 -7.49 -2.87
C HIS A 57 -2.45 -6.02 -3.11
N VAL A 58 -2.39 -5.20 -2.06
CA VAL A 58 -2.72 -3.78 -2.13
C VAL A 58 -1.46 -2.95 -2.02
N SER A 59 -1.35 -1.92 -2.85
CA SER A 59 -0.25 -0.99 -2.79
C SER A 59 -0.74 0.45 -2.76
N PHE A 60 0.05 1.30 -2.12
CA PHE A 60 -0.17 2.74 -2.06
C PHE A 60 1.13 3.43 -2.44
N THR A 61 1.04 4.44 -3.27
CA THR A 61 2.19 5.23 -3.68
C THR A 61 2.04 6.64 -3.17
N PHE A 62 2.99 7.09 -2.36
CA PHE A 62 3.01 8.42 -1.76
C PHE A 62 4.14 9.27 -2.32
N GLY A 63 3.85 10.53 -2.59
CA GLY A 63 4.88 11.53 -2.79
C GLY A 63 5.19 12.19 -1.45
N ILE A 64 6.47 12.30 -1.12
CA ILE A 64 6.92 12.90 0.14
C ILE A 64 8.00 13.92 -0.18
N GLU A 65 7.84 15.13 0.33
CA GLU A 65 8.84 16.19 0.19
C GLU A 65 9.09 16.91 1.51
N GLY A 66 10.19 17.64 1.58
CA GLY A 66 10.53 18.40 2.78
C GLY A 66 11.01 17.52 3.92
N VAL A 67 11.73 16.42 3.63
CA VAL A 67 12.30 15.53 4.63
C VAL A 67 13.82 15.68 4.65
N SER A 68 14.41 15.38 5.81
CA SER A 68 15.87 15.44 5.97
C SER A 68 16.54 14.23 5.32
N ARG A 69 17.83 14.38 5.01
CA ARG A 69 18.66 13.27 4.52
C ARG A 69 18.78 12.15 5.53
N ALA A 70 18.84 12.48 6.81
CA ALA A 70 18.87 11.47 7.87
C ALA A 70 17.60 10.63 7.87
N MET A 71 16.44 11.26 7.70
CA MET A 71 15.17 10.56 7.60
C MET A 71 15.13 9.65 6.38
N LEU A 72 15.59 10.14 5.22
CA LEU A 72 15.64 9.34 4.00
C LEU A 72 16.51 8.09 4.17
N ALA A 73 17.67 8.24 4.82
CA ALA A 73 18.57 7.12 5.05
C ALA A 73 17.93 6.04 5.92
N GLN A 74 17.06 6.42 6.85
CA GLN A 74 16.38 5.47 7.73
C GLN A 74 15.15 4.84 7.06
N ILE A 75 14.31 5.64 6.41
CA ILE A 75 13.05 5.14 5.84
C ILE A 75 13.31 4.19 4.66
N THR A 76 14.33 4.44 3.84
CA THR A 76 14.63 3.61 2.69
C THR A 76 15.16 2.23 3.03
N ARG A 77 15.37 1.93 4.30
CA ARG A 77 15.77 0.61 4.78
C ARG A 77 14.59 -0.34 4.99
N HIS A 78 13.36 0.15 4.96
CA HIS A 78 12.18 -0.69 5.14
C HIS A 78 11.99 -1.62 3.94
N ARG A 79 11.84 -2.93 4.22
CA ARG A 79 11.85 -3.96 3.17
C ARG A 79 10.53 -4.16 2.46
N ILE A 80 9.43 -3.82 3.11
CA ILE A 80 8.09 -3.98 2.52
C ILE A 80 7.63 -2.77 1.72
N ALA A 81 8.55 -1.88 1.39
CA ALA A 81 8.30 -0.71 0.58
C ALA A 81 9.42 -0.54 -0.44
N SER A 82 9.08 0.08 -1.56
CA SER A 82 10.04 0.45 -2.60
C SER A 82 10.13 1.97 -2.65
N PHE A 83 11.33 2.48 -2.93
CA PHE A 83 11.60 3.91 -2.85
C PHE A 83 12.25 4.42 -4.13
N SER A 84 11.81 5.59 -4.55
CA SER A 84 12.48 6.37 -5.58
C SER A 84 12.83 7.72 -4.95
N VAL A 85 14.11 8.02 -4.89
CA VAL A 85 14.62 9.19 -4.18
C VAL A 85 15.23 10.16 -5.18
N GLN A 86 14.88 11.45 -5.01
CA GLN A 86 15.43 12.50 -5.85
C GLN A 86 16.95 12.58 -5.69
N SER A 87 17.64 12.55 -6.83
CA SER A 87 19.09 12.64 -6.83
C SER A 87 19.53 14.10 -6.62
N GLN A 88 20.35 14.35 -5.59
CA GLN A 88 20.94 15.65 -5.36
C GLN A 88 21.81 16.10 -6.53
N ARG A 89 22.49 15.17 -7.16
CA ARG A 89 23.38 15.45 -8.27
C ARG A 89 22.63 16.10 -9.43
N TYR A 90 21.49 15.56 -9.81
CA TYR A 90 20.70 16.08 -10.92
C TYR A 90 19.93 17.35 -10.54
N VAL A 91 19.40 17.39 -9.36
CA VAL A 91 18.62 18.55 -8.87
C VAL A 91 19.51 19.78 -8.74
N GLU A 92 20.72 19.65 -8.19
CA GLU A 92 21.65 20.77 -8.03
C GLU A 92 22.10 21.30 -9.40
N MET A 93 22.37 20.43 -10.36
CA MET A 93 22.74 20.82 -11.71
C MET A 93 21.64 21.60 -12.42
N ASP A 94 20.38 21.29 -12.11
CA ASP A 94 19.23 21.98 -12.68
C ASP A 94 18.82 23.23 -11.88
N GLY A 95 19.49 23.51 -10.79
CA GLY A 95 19.19 24.68 -9.97
C GLY A 95 18.02 24.53 -9.04
N PHE A 96 17.63 23.32 -8.71
CA PHE A 96 16.53 23.02 -7.81
C PHE A 96 16.99 22.66 -6.39
N GLY A 97 18.15 23.07 -6.03
CA GLY A 97 18.80 22.76 -4.77
C GLY A 97 18.04 23.12 -3.48
#